data_5884814d7bffed8fda7961101cf2464c
#
_entry.id   5884814d7bffed8fda7961101cf2464c
#
_cell.length_a   1.000
_cell.length_b   1.000
_cell.length_c   1.000
_cell.angle_alpha   90.00
_cell.angle_beta   90.00
_cell.angle_gamma   90.00
#
_symmetry.space_group_name_H-M   'P 1'
#
loop_
_entity.id
_entity.type
_entity.pdbx_description
1 polymer ?
#
loop_
_entity_poly.entity_id
_entity_poly.type
_entity_poly.pdbx_seq_one_letter_code
_entity_poly.pdbx_strand_id
1 'polypeptide(L)'
;MGYRNPNIDDIGKIFSKNDVNVVVPNENLKPERTNNFEYNLNYNSSVIKFELQIFKTKILDAIERSNSSLFGQDSIYYDGDLMQVQMNQNIESAEINGLSFGSEINITKKINFDFKISYIKGETGMGRPLAHIPPINSQLNLNYNLKKHHFNISHIYNGWKNVEDYDDNGVDNLDEATEQGTPAWQIINLKYHNNFSSNITFSISAQNLFDVHYKTFGSGISSSGRNFIVSLTNRF
;
A
#
# COMPACT_ATOMS: atom_id res chain seq x y z
N MET A 1 20.22 10.54 5.37
CA MET A 1 20.80 9.22 5.49
C MET A 1 20.13 8.50 6.65
N GLY A 2 19.70 7.27 6.47
CA GLY A 2 19.05 6.45 7.48
C GLY A 2 19.71 5.07 7.57
N TYR A 3 19.41 4.35 8.66
CA TYR A 3 19.90 2.99 8.91
C TYR A 3 18.74 2.13 9.40
N ARG A 4 18.68 0.86 8.96
CA ARG A 4 17.83 -0.17 9.50
C ARG A 4 18.68 -1.35 9.94
N ASN A 5 18.70 -1.63 11.25
CA ASN A 5 19.31 -2.84 11.74
C ASN A 5 18.41 -4.05 11.43
N PRO A 6 19.00 -5.23 11.14
CA PRO A 6 18.25 -6.46 11.09
C PRO A 6 17.45 -6.66 12.37
N ASN A 7 16.21 -7.10 12.25
CA ASN A 7 15.34 -7.38 13.40
C ASN A 7 15.35 -8.88 13.74
N ILE A 8 14.58 -9.27 14.77
CA ILE A 8 14.54 -10.68 15.22
C ILE A 8 13.96 -11.62 14.14
N ASP A 9 13.07 -11.15 13.29
CA ASP A 9 12.54 -11.96 12.19
C ASP A 9 13.57 -12.18 11.08
N ASP A 10 14.53 -11.25 10.95
CA ASP A 10 15.63 -11.38 9.98
C ASP A 10 16.72 -12.36 10.47
N ILE A 11 17.05 -12.35 11.78
CA ILE A 11 18.25 -12.99 12.31
C ILE A 11 18.01 -14.17 13.25
N GLY A 12 16.79 -14.39 13.76
CA GLY A 12 16.59 -15.33 14.85
C GLY A 12 15.35 -16.24 14.74
N LYS A 13 14.59 -16.16 13.67
CA LYS A 13 13.32 -16.89 13.54
C LYS A 13 13.36 -17.90 12.41
N ILE A 14 12.85 -19.11 12.69
CA ILE A 14 12.55 -20.13 11.67
C ILE A 14 11.03 -20.17 11.50
N PHE A 15 10.55 -20.07 10.27
CA PHE A 15 9.13 -20.15 9.97
C PHE A 15 8.89 -20.54 8.51
N SER A 16 7.75 -21.21 8.25
CA SER A 16 7.23 -21.37 6.88
C SER A 16 6.17 -20.31 6.61
N LYS A 17 6.14 -19.82 5.40
CA LYS A 17 5.10 -18.90 4.90
C LYS A 17 4.05 -19.65 4.07
N ASN A 18 4.45 -20.75 3.46
CA ASN A 18 3.64 -21.65 2.64
C ASN A 18 4.19 -23.07 2.79
N ASP A 19 3.55 -24.04 2.11
CA ASP A 19 3.91 -25.45 2.20
C ASP A 19 5.19 -25.81 1.41
N VAL A 20 5.89 -24.84 0.82
CA VAL A 20 7.02 -25.06 -0.10
C VAL A 20 8.33 -24.48 0.43
N ASN A 21 8.27 -23.38 1.21
CA ASN A 21 9.45 -22.62 1.62
C ASN A 21 9.52 -22.47 3.14
N VAL A 22 10.71 -22.67 3.69
CA VAL A 22 11.06 -22.39 5.08
C VAL A 22 12.14 -21.31 5.14
N VAL A 23 11.91 -20.28 5.93
CA VAL A 23 12.86 -19.20 6.16
C VAL A 23 13.69 -19.54 7.38
N VAL A 24 15.01 -19.50 7.23
CA VAL A 24 15.97 -19.74 8.31
C VAL A 24 16.72 -18.47 8.68
N PRO A 25 17.20 -18.34 9.93
CA PRO A 25 17.91 -17.14 10.39
C PRO A 25 19.24 -16.92 9.69
N ASN A 26 19.67 -15.65 9.59
CA ASN A 26 20.99 -15.25 9.14
C ASN A 26 21.61 -14.24 10.12
N GLU A 27 22.53 -14.72 10.94
CA GLU A 27 23.24 -13.90 11.95
C GLU A 27 24.29 -12.95 11.33
N ASN A 28 24.62 -13.12 10.06
CA ASN A 28 25.66 -12.34 9.37
C ASN A 28 25.13 -11.09 8.65
N LEU A 29 23.86 -10.75 8.85
CA LEU A 29 23.24 -9.60 8.22
C LEU A 29 23.89 -8.28 8.69
N LYS A 30 24.16 -7.42 7.71
CA LYS A 30 24.60 -6.05 7.94
C LYS A 30 23.42 -5.09 7.98
N PRO A 31 23.51 -3.97 8.69
CA PRO A 31 22.50 -2.91 8.62
C PRO A 31 22.36 -2.35 7.21
N GLU A 32 21.13 -2.14 6.78
CA GLU A 32 20.84 -1.37 5.58
C GLU A 32 21.15 0.11 5.79
N ARG A 33 21.58 0.77 4.73
CA ARG A 33 21.82 2.22 4.71
C ARG A 33 21.01 2.86 3.62
N THR A 34 20.30 3.94 3.94
CA THR A 34 19.46 4.64 2.97
C THR A 34 19.95 6.05 2.71
N ASN A 35 19.95 6.43 1.43
CA ASN A 35 20.07 7.81 0.98
C ASN A 35 18.76 8.20 0.29
N ASN A 36 18.08 9.20 0.81
CA ASN A 36 16.83 9.71 0.25
C ASN A 36 17.06 11.11 -0.33
N PHE A 37 16.61 11.32 -1.55
CA PHE A 37 16.44 12.61 -2.19
C PHE A 37 14.96 12.85 -2.38
N GLU A 38 14.50 14.01 -1.96
CA GLU A 38 13.10 14.39 -2.01
C GLU A 38 12.96 15.82 -2.49
N TYR A 39 12.06 16.04 -3.44
CA TYR A 39 11.66 17.33 -3.91
C TYR A 39 10.17 17.53 -3.62
N ASN A 40 9.85 18.57 -2.85
CA ASN A 40 8.49 18.93 -2.48
C ASN A 40 8.16 20.31 -3.05
N LEU A 41 7.08 20.38 -3.84
CA LEU A 41 6.51 21.62 -4.33
C LEU A 41 5.11 21.80 -3.75
N ASN A 42 4.96 22.86 -2.97
CA ASN A 42 3.68 23.20 -2.35
C ASN A 42 3.21 24.56 -2.86
N TYR A 43 1.96 24.61 -3.25
CA TYR A 43 1.28 25.86 -3.60
C TYR A 43 0.00 25.99 -2.80
N ASN A 44 -0.24 27.18 -2.24
CA ASN A 44 -1.41 27.43 -1.40
C ASN A 44 -2.01 28.78 -1.71
N SER A 45 -3.25 28.78 -2.19
CA SER A 45 -4.10 29.95 -2.35
C SER A 45 -5.50 29.68 -1.77
N SER A 46 -6.35 30.69 -1.79
CA SER A 46 -7.75 30.53 -1.36
C SER A 46 -8.59 29.64 -2.29
N VAL A 47 -8.15 29.45 -3.54
CA VAL A 47 -8.90 28.68 -4.56
C VAL A 47 -8.28 27.32 -4.78
N ILE A 48 -6.96 27.25 -4.86
CA ILE A 48 -6.22 26.03 -5.20
C ILE A 48 -5.11 25.84 -4.19
N LYS A 49 -5.01 24.64 -3.67
CA LYS A 49 -3.84 24.14 -2.96
C LYS A 49 -3.38 22.89 -3.68
N PHE A 50 -2.09 22.72 -3.85
CA PHE A 50 -1.53 21.44 -4.30
C PHE A 50 -0.18 21.17 -3.66
N GLU A 51 0.13 19.90 -3.56
CA GLU A 51 1.43 19.38 -3.18
C GLU A 51 1.89 18.36 -4.21
N LEU A 52 3.13 18.47 -4.61
CA LEU A 52 3.83 17.51 -5.46
C LEU A 52 5.06 17.05 -4.71
N GLN A 53 5.19 15.76 -4.53
CA GLN A 53 6.36 15.11 -3.97
C GLN A 53 6.94 14.16 -4.99
N ILE A 54 8.24 14.29 -5.24
CA ILE A 54 9.02 13.34 -6.03
C ILE A 54 10.18 12.90 -5.18
N PHE A 55 10.40 11.59 -5.06
CA PHE A 55 11.50 11.08 -4.26
C PHE A 55 12.23 9.94 -4.94
N LYS A 56 13.50 9.80 -4.59
CA LYS A 56 14.36 8.69 -4.91
C LYS A 56 15.08 8.25 -3.64
N THR A 57 14.89 7.00 -3.26
CA THR A 57 15.58 6.35 -2.15
C THR A 57 16.51 5.27 -2.69
N LYS A 58 17.80 5.39 -2.41
CA LYS A 58 18.78 4.32 -2.64
C LYS A 58 19.07 3.63 -1.32
N ILE A 59 18.93 2.30 -1.33
CA ILE A 59 19.22 1.43 -0.19
C ILE A 59 20.50 0.67 -0.53
N LEU A 60 21.48 0.72 0.33
CA LEU A 60 22.74 -0.04 0.25
C LEU A 60 22.70 -1.15 1.28
N ASP A 61 23.30 -2.29 0.96
CA ASP A 61 23.23 -3.50 1.77
C ASP A 61 21.77 -3.91 2.08
N ALA A 62 20.85 -3.71 1.11
CA ALA A 62 19.43 -3.99 1.28
C ALA A 62 19.21 -5.46 1.67
N ILE A 63 18.31 -5.71 2.61
CA ILE A 63 18.01 -7.07 3.07
C ILE A 63 16.86 -7.62 2.23
N GLU A 64 17.13 -8.67 1.48
CA GLU A 64 16.19 -9.37 0.62
C GLU A 64 16.18 -10.86 0.97
N ARG A 65 15.00 -11.49 0.89
CA ARG A 65 14.86 -12.94 0.99
C ARG A 65 15.28 -13.58 -0.32
N SER A 66 16.06 -14.66 -0.24
CA SER A 66 16.48 -15.43 -1.40
C SER A 66 16.63 -16.92 -1.06
N ASN A 67 16.60 -17.77 -2.07
CA ASN A 67 16.90 -19.18 -1.90
C ASN A 67 18.34 -19.33 -1.37
N SER A 68 18.50 -20.25 -0.44
CA SER A 68 19.76 -20.47 0.28
C SER A 68 19.88 -21.93 0.71
N SER A 69 20.89 -22.21 1.55
CA SER A 69 21.06 -23.53 2.14
C SER A 69 21.29 -23.45 3.64
N LEU A 70 20.89 -24.46 4.39
CA LEU A 70 21.20 -24.62 5.79
C LEU A 70 22.07 -25.88 5.96
N PHE A 71 23.28 -25.72 6.52
CA PHE A 71 24.28 -26.79 6.63
C PHE A 71 24.59 -27.52 5.31
N GLY A 72 24.56 -26.78 4.18
CA GLY A 72 24.81 -27.31 2.85
C GLY A 72 23.60 -28.02 2.20
N GLN A 73 22.42 -27.95 2.82
CA GLN A 73 21.19 -28.52 2.27
C GLN A 73 20.27 -27.40 1.76
N ASP A 74 19.88 -27.46 0.49
CA ASP A 74 18.97 -26.48 -0.13
C ASP A 74 17.52 -26.69 0.28
N SER A 75 17.20 -27.87 0.83
CA SER A 75 15.87 -28.20 1.36
C SER A 75 16.00 -28.96 2.67
N ILE A 76 15.11 -28.68 3.62
CA ILE A 76 15.04 -29.34 4.94
C ILE A 76 13.61 -29.78 5.25
N TYR A 77 13.48 -30.79 6.11
CA TYR A 77 12.19 -31.14 6.68
C TYR A 77 11.81 -30.12 7.74
N TYR A 78 10.66 -29.48 7.58
CA TYR A 78 10.08 -28.57 8.55
C TYR A 78 8.57 -28.81 8.62
N ASP A 79 8.05 -28.97 9.82
CA ASP A 79 6.62 -29.24 10.10
C ASP A 79 6.03 -30.48 9.37
N GLY A 80 6.89 -31.44 8.97
CA GLY A 80 6.53 -32.67 8.29
C GLY A 80 6.75 -32.65 6.77
N ASP A 81 6.99 -31.51 6.17
CA ASP A 81 7.19 -31.32 4.72
C ASP A 81 8.64 -31.01 4.36
N LEU A 82 9.06 -31.44 3.17
CA LEU A 82 10.36 -31.09 2.62
C LEU A 82 10.26 -29.71 1.95
N MET A 83 10.83 -28.70 2.58
CA MET A 83 10.74 -27.30 2.14
C MET A 83 12.07 -26.76 1.63
N GLN A 84 12.00 -25.92 0.58
CA GLN A 84 13.14 -25.15 0.09
C GLN A 84 13.59 -24.14 1.14
N VAL A 85 14.88 -24.13 1.44
CA VAL A 85 15.48 -23.17 2.36
C VAL A 85 15.56 -21.78 1.74
N GLN A 86 15.01 -20.81 2.42
CA GLN A 86 15.19 -19.37 2.14
C GLN A 86 15.87 -18.69 3.32
N MET A 87 16.59 -17.61 3.03
CA MET A 87 17.31 -16.82 4.03
C MET A 87 17.29 -15.35 3.64
N ASN A 88 17.14 -14.46 4.60
CA ASN A 88 17.35 -13.03 4.36
C ASN A 88 18.86 -12.78 4.17
N GLN A 89 19.22 -12.04 3.11
CA GLN A 89 20.62 -11.75 2.74
C GLN A 89 20.76 -10.29 2.34
N ASN A 90 21.93 -9.70 2.60
CA ASN A 90 22.22 -8.38 2.06
C ASN A 90 22.51 -8.47 0.57
N ILE A 91 21.77 -7.73 -0.23
CA ILE A 91 22.06 -7.47 -1.64
C ILE A 91 22.79 -6.13 -1.78
N GLU A 92 23.50 -5.93 -2.90
CA GLU A 92 24.34 -4.74 -3.09
C GLU A 92 23.55 -3.43 -2.95
N SER A 93 22.41 -3.34 -3.62
CA SER A 93 21.56 -2.16 -3.55
C SER A 93 20.12 -2.42 -4.00
N ALA A 94 19.23 -1.53 -3.60
CA ALA A 94 17.89 -1.38 -4.13
C ALA A 94 17.56 0.10 -4.31
N GLU A 95 16.62 0.41 -5.20
CA GLU A 95 16.15 1.77 -5.44
C GLU A 95 14.61 1.81 -5.38
N ILE A 96 14.09 2.85 -4.73
CA ILE A 96 12.66 3.14 -4.71
C ILE A 96 12.47 4.56 -5.24
N ASN A 97 11.69 4.70 -6.30
CA ASN A 97 11.32 5.97 -6.89
C ASN A 97 9.82 6.19 -6.72
N GLY A 98 9.42 7.39 -6.37
CA GLY A 98 8.01 7.67 -6.16
C GLY A 98 7.61 9.08 -6.55
N LEU A 99 6.32 9.19 -6.89
CA LEU A 99 5.64 10.44 -7.16
C LEU A 99 4.31 10.42 -6.43
N SER A 100 4.03 11.49 -5.68
CA SER A 100 2.72 11.76 -5.09
C SER A 100 2.27 13.15 -5.48
N PHE A 101 1.01 13.27 -5.86
CA PHE A 101 0.38 14.54 -6.14
C PHE A 101 -0.95 14.62 -5.39
N GLY A 102 -1.15 15.72 -4.66
CA GLY A 102 -2.40 16.05 -4.00
C GLY A 102 -2.88 17.44 -4.42
N SER A 103 -4.18 17.61 -4.56
CA SER A 103 -4.77 18.93 -4.82
C SER A 103 -6.10 19.10 -4.11
N GLU A 104 -6.37 20.32 -3.65
CA GLU A 104 -7.65 20.78 -3.14
C GLU A 104 -8.05 22.02 -3.96
N ILE A 105 -9.23 21.97 -4.56
CA ILE A 105 -9.75 23.06 -5.40
C ILE A 105 -11.10 23.50 -4.85
N ASN A 106 -11.17 24.75 -4.40
CA ASN A 106 -12.42 25.40 -4.00
C ASN A 106 -13.11 25.99 -5.23
N ILE A 107 -13.89 25.18 -5.96
CA ILE A 107 -14.61 25.60 -7.19
C ILE A 107 -15.55 26.74 -6.87
N THR A 108 -16.24 26.65 -5.73
CA THR A 108 -17.08 27.71 -5.16
C THR A 108 -16.99 27.66 -3.63
N LYS A 109 -17.61 28.62 -2.93
CA LYS A 109 -17.75 28.54 -1.44
C LYS A 109 -18.50 27.30 -0.95
N LYS A 110 -19.18 26.57 -1.85
CA LYS A 110 -20.00 25.39 -1.51
C LYS A 110 -19.46 24.11 -2.10
N ILE A 111 -18.64 24.18 -3.13
CA ILE A 111 -18.13 23.03 -3.85
C ILE A 111 -16.61 22.98 -3.72
N ASN A 112 -16.12 21.91 -3.17
CA ASN A 112 -14.71 21.60 -3.02
C ASN A 112 -14.43 20.26 -3.71
N PHE A 113 -13.29 20.19 -4.38
CA PHE A 113 -12.79 19.02 -5.08
C PHE A 113 -11.41 18.69 -4.53
N ASP A 114 -11.21 17.43 -4.10
CA ASP A 114 -9.93 16.92 -3.62
C ASP A 114 -9.49 15.76 -4.54
N PHE A 115 -8.23 15.77 -4.94
CA PHE A 115 -7.63 14.70 -5.72
C PHE A 115 -6.28 14.31 -5.14
N LYS A 116 -6.03 13.00 -5.07
CA LYS A 116 -4.73 12.43 -4.70
C LYS A 116 -4.38 11.30 -5.64
N ILE A 117 -3.12 11.21 -6.01
CA ILE A 117 -2.56 10.09 -6.77
C ILE A 117 -1.16 9.78 -6.25
N SER A 118 -0.82 8.51 -6.18
CA SER A 118 0.51 8.03 -5.80
C SER A 118 0.96 6.92 -6.72
N TYR A 119 2.23 7.00 -7.12
CA TYR A 119 2.92 5.98 -7.90
C TYR A 119 4.30 5.72 -7.29
N ILE A 120 4.62 4.46 -7.08
CA ILE A 120 5.90 4.03 -6.53
C ILE A 120 6.41 2.88 -7.38
N LYS A 121 7.72 2.88 -7.66
CA LYS A 121 8.44 1.78 -8.29
C LYS A 121 9.65 1.45 -7.44
N GLY A 122 9.86 0.17 -7.17
CA GLY A 122 11.02 -0.33 -6.42
C GLY A 122 11.69 -1.48 -7.16
N GLU A 123 13.02 -1.41 -7.29
CA GLU A 123 13.81 -2.43 -7.98
C GLU A 123 15.12 -2.67 -7.22
N THR A 124 15.61 -3.91 -7.26
CA THR A 124 16.98 -4.23 -6.84
C THR A 124 18.00 -3.65 -7.83
N GLY A 125 19.29 -3.60 -7.47
CA GLY A 125 20.37 -3.19 -8.37
C GLY A 125 20.49 -4.06 -9.64
N MET A 126 19.87 -5.25 -9.66
CA MET A 126 19.78 -6.14 -10.83
C MET A 126 18.47 -5.97 -11.62
N GLY A 127 17.64 -4.99 -11.28
CA GLY A 127 16.37 -4.71 -11.97
C GLY A 127 15.21 -5.64 -11.61
N ARG A 128 15.32 -6.46 -10.56
CA ARG A 128 14.21 -7.28 -10.07
C ARG A 128 13.26 -6.43 -9.22
N PRO A 129 11.93 -6.65 -9.29
CA PRO A 129 10.96 -5.95 -8.44
C PRO A 129 11.24 -6.13 -6.95
N LEU A 130 11.06 -5.08 -6.16
CA LEU A 130 11.04 -5.16 -4.71
C LEU A 130 9.67 -5.58 -4.21
N ALA A 131 9.67 -6.38 -3.13
CA ALA A 131 8.45 -6.70 -2.40
C ALA A 131 7.77 -5.45 -1.81
N HIS A 132 6.46 -5.55 -1.57
CA HIS A 132 5.63 -4.53 -0.92
C HIS A 132 5.50 -3.20 -1.67
N ILE A 133 5.81 -3.17 -2.96
CA ILE A 133 5.55 -2.00 -3.82
C ILE A 133 4.10 -2.04 -4.32
N PRO A 134 3.22 -1.15 -3.85
CA PRO A 134 1.82 -1.15 -4.27
C PRO A 134 1.67 -0.64 -5.71
N PRO A 135 0.61 -1.03 -6.43
CA PRO A 135 0.27 -0.43 -7.72
C PRO A 135 -0.14 1.04 -7.55
N ILE A 136 -0.19 1.75 -8.68
CA ILE A 136 -0.71 3.13 -8.71
C ILE A 136 -2.09 3.20 -8.05
N ASN A 137 -2.30 4.22 -7.23
CA ASN A 137 -3.59 4.44 -6.58
C ASN A 137 -3.98 5.91 -6.65
N SER A 138 -5.30 6.15 -6.68
CA SER A 138 -5.82 7.51 -6.64
C SER A 138 -7.14 7.59 -5.87
N GLN A 139 -7.39 8.75 -5.32
CA GLN A 139 -8.64 9.09 -4.67
C GLN A 139 -9.11 10.48 -5.13
N LEU A 140 -10.39 10.58 -5.42
CA LEU A 140 -11.06 11.80 -5.81
C LEU A 140 -12.27 11.99 -4.91
N ASN A 141 -12.45 13.19 -4.37
CA ASN A 141 -13.61 13.56 -3.59
C ASN A 141 -14.24 14.83 -4.16
N LEU A 142 -15.56 14.82 -4.31
CA LEU A 142 -16.35 15.99 -4.60
C LEU A 142 -17.25 16.26 -3.40
N ASN A 143 -17.07 17.41 -2.76
CA ASN A 143 -17.81 17.84 -1.60
C ASN A 143 -18.76 18.99 -1.97
N TYR A 144 -20.04 18.87 -1.61
CA TYR A 144 -21.02 19.93 -1.74
C TYR A 144 -21.60 20.29 -0.37
N ASN A 145 -21.40 21.53 0.04
CA ASN A 145 -21.82 22.05 1.36
C ASN A 145 -22.94 23.07 1.19
N LEU A 146 -24.12 22.78 1.74
CA LEU A 146 -25.29 23.66 1.69
C LEU A 146 -25.85 23.83 3.10
N LYS A 147 -25.47 24.90 3.79
CA LYS A 147 -25.87 25.20 5.17
C LYS A 147 -25.52 24.02 6.11
N LYS A 148 -26.56 23.29 6.56
CA LYS A 148 -26.42 22.12 7.45
C LYS A 148 -26.24 20.80 6.69
N HIS A 149 -26.38 20.80 5.37
CA HIS A 149 -26.33 19.63 4.53
C HIS A 149 -24.96 19.50 3.86
N HIS A 150 -24.36 18.34 3.93
CA HIS A 150 -23.07 18.05 3.35
C HIS A 150 -23.15 16.75 2.56
N PHE A 151 -22.76 16.82 1.31
CA PHE A 151 -22.72 15.69 0.38
C PHE A 151 -21.27 15.44 -0.03
N ASN A 152 -20.89 14.19 -0.07
CA ASN A 152 -19.60 13.77 -0.57
C ASN A 152 -19.79 12.62 -1.56
N ILE A 153 -19.11 12.71 -2.69
CA ILE A 153 -18.91 11.61 -3.63
C ILE A 153 -17.43 11.34 -3.63
N SER A 154 -17.05 10.09 -3.37
CA SER A 154 -15.67 9.63 -3.37
C SER A 154 -15.49 8.56 -4.42
N HIS A 155 -14.48 8.70 -5.28
CA HIS A 155 -14.00 7.68 -6.19
C HIS A 155 -12.61 7.23 -5.75
N ILE A 156 -12.42 5.92 -5.62
CA ILE A 156 -11.14 5.30 -5.26
C ILE A 156 -10.78 4.36 -6.40
N TYR A 157 -9.56 4.50 -6.89
CA TYR A 157 -8.99 3.65 -7.93
C TYR A 157 -7.67 3.03 -7.44
N ASN A 158 -7.47 1.77 -7.75
CA ASN A 158 -6.23 1.05 -7.58
C ASN A 158 -5.87 0.37 -8.89
N GLY A 159 -4.65 0.57 -9.35
CA GLY A 159 -4.17 0.03 -10.62
C GLY A 159 -3.93 -1.48 -10.57
N TRP A 160 -3.62 -2.03 -11.73
CA TRP A 160 -3.21 -3.42 -11.86
C TRP A 160 -1.79 -3.59 -11.29
N LYS A 161 -1.55 -4.65 -10.53
CA LYS A 161 -0.23 -5.16 -10.17
C LYS A 161 0.00 -6.41 -11.00
N ASN A 162 0.75 -6.31 -12.11
CA ASN A 162 1.01 -7.45 -12.98
C ASN A 162 1.90 -8.49 -12.27
N VAL A 163 1.89 -9.73 -12.75
CA VAL A 163 2.68 -10.81 -12.16
C VAL A 163 4.18 -10.51 -12.22
N GLU A 164 4.66 -9.87 -13.28
CA GLU A 164 6.05 -9.45 -13.46
C GLU A 164 6.51 -8.32 -12.51
N ASP A 165 5.58 -7.66 -11.84
CA ASP A 165 5.87 -6.61 -10.86
C ASP A 165 5.98 -7.16 -9.43
N TYR A 166 5.73 -8.47 -9.22
CA TYR A 166 5.91 -9.13 -7.93
C TYR A 166 7.38 -9.51 -7.71
N ASP A 167 7.77 -9.61 -6.45
CA ASP A 167 9.10 -10.13 -6.08
C ASP A 167 9.23 -11.62 -6.42
N ASP A 168 10.45 -12.02 -6.82
CA ASP A 168 10.74 -13.40 -7.22
C ASP A 168 10.76 -14.40 -6.04
N ASN A 169 10.74 -13.92 -4.80
CA ASN A 169 10.96 -14.71 -3.59
C ASN A 169 9.69 -15.00 -2.81
N GLY A 170 8.52 -14.63 -3.37
CA GLY A 170 7.21 -14.93 -2.82
C GLY A 170 6.87 -14.15 -1.54
N VAL A 171 7.48 -12.98 -1.34
CA VAL A 171 7.20 -12.13 -0.16
C VAL A 171 5.82 -11.48 -0.28
N ASP A 172 5.40 -11.16 -1.51
CA ASP A 172 4.16 -10.42 -1.81
C ASP A 172 2.89 -11.30 -1.92
N ASN A 173 2.92 -12.57 -1.50
CA ASN A 173 1.75 -13.47 -1.57
C ASN A 173 1.13 -13.55 -2.97
N LEU A 174 1.90 -13.86 -3.98
CA LEU A 174 1.40 -14.01 -5.36
C LEU A 174 0.31 -15.10 -5.48
N ASP A 175 0.34 -16.11 -4.63
CA ASP A 175 -0.68 -17.16 -4.50
C ASP A 175 -2.07 -16.64 -4.12
N GLU A 176 -2.16 -15.45 -3.51
CA GLU A 176 -3.43 -14.77 -3.21
C GLU A 176 -3.97 -13.91 -4.38
N ALA A 177 -3.20 -13.78 -5.45
CA ALA A 177 -3.56 -13.05 -6.67
C ALA A 177 -4.14 -14.00 -7.74
N THR A 178 -4.50 -13.45 -8.90
CA THR A 178 -4.81 -14.25 -10.10
C THR A 178 -3.53 -14.64 -10.82
N GLU A 179 -3.59 -15.54 -11.81
CA GLU A 179 -2.46 -15.90 -12.67
C GLU A 179 -1.79 -14.70 -13.35
N GLN A 180 -2.52 -13.60 -13.50
CA GLN A 180 -2.02 -12.35 -14.12
C GLN A 180 -1.63 -11.28 -13.10
N GLY A 181 -1.71 -11.58 -11.80
CA GLY A 181 -1.46 -10.64 -10.71
C GLY A 181 -2.74 -10.15 -10.03
N THR A 182 -2.65 -9.00 -9.34
CA THR A 182 -3.81 -8.40 -8.67
C THR A 182 -4.53 -7.43 -9.61
N PRO A 183 -5.80 -7.71 -9.98
CA PRO A 183 -6.58 -6.89 -10.89
C PRO A 183 -6.79 -5.45 -10.38
N ALA A 184 -6.81 -4.51 -11.32
CA ALA A 184 -7.24 -3.14 -11.02
C ALA A 184 -8.70 -3.11 -10.58
N TRP A 185 -9.03 -2.17 -9.71
CA TRP A 185 -10.39 -1.97 -9.25
C TRP A 185 -10.68 -0.50 -9.00
N GLN A 186 -11.97 -0.17 -9.02
CA GLN A 186 -12.44 1.16 -8.64
C GLN A 186 -13.80 1.07 -7.96
N ILE A 187 -14.02 1.93 -6.98
CA ILE A 187 -15.28 2.01 -6.25
C ILE A 187 -15.75 3.46 -6.13
N ILE A 188 -17.05 3.63 -6.03
CA ILE A 188 -17.69 4.91 -5.73
C ILE A 188 -18.44 4.79 -4.40
N ASN A 189 -18.17 5.76 -3.52
CA ASN A 189 -18.88 5.91 -2.25
C ASN A 189 -19.67 7.22 -2.26
N LEU A 190 -20.83 7.19 -1.65
CA LEU A 190 -21.67 8.36 -1.41
C LEU A 190 -21.83 8.56 0.09
N LYS A 191 -21.74 9.81 0.55
CA LYS A 191 -22.00 10.16 1.93
C LYS A 191 -22.80 11.44 2.01
N TYR A 192 -23.83 11.41 2.81
CA TYR A 192 -24.59 12.58 3.23
C TYR A 192 -24.54 12.71 4.74
N HIS A 193 -24.34 13.93 5.25
CA HIS A 193 -24.59 14.22 6.65
C HIS A 193 -25.32 15.55 6.83
N ASN A 194 -26.08 15.62 7.89
CA ASN A 194 -26.84 16.82 8.29
C ASN A 194 -26.57 17.16 9.75
N ASN A 195 -26.19 18.40 9.99
CA ASN A 195 -26.02 18.94 11.33
C ASN A 195 -27.37 19.57 11.78
N PHE A 196 -28.26 18.78 12.38
CA PHE A 196 -29.55 19.27 12.87
C PHE A 196 -29.38 20.39 13.91
N SER A 197 -28.41 20.25 14.80
CA SER A 197 -28.02 21.23 15.79
C SER A 197 -26.51 21.20 16.01
N SER A 198 -26.00 22.01 16.93
CA SER A 198 -24.59 21.95 17.36
C SER A 198 -24.21 20.57 17.92
N ASN A 199 -25.18 19.84 18.45
CA ASN A 199 -24.94 18.60 19.18
C ASN A 199 -25.41 17.35 18.43
N ILE A 200 -26.29 17.48 17.43
CA ILE A 200 -26.93 16.34 16.77
C ILE A 200 -26.53 16.32 15.28
N THR A 201 -25.89 15.25 14.86
CA THR A 201 -25.54 14.98 13.46
C THR A 201 -26.14 13.65 13.02
N PHE A 202 -26.86 13.67 11.93
CA PHE A 202 -27.33 12.47 11.22
C PHE A 202 -26.45 12.24 10.00
N SER A 203 -26.08 10.98 9.72
CA SER A 203 -25.39 10.63 8.49
C SER A 203 -25.90 9.33 7.87
N ILE A 204 -25.85 9.28 6.56
CA ILE A 204 -26.08 8.08 5.76
C ILE A 204 -24.99 7.97 4.71
N SER A 205 -24.48 6.77 4.50
CA SER A 205 -23.50 6.51 3.45
C SER A 205 -23.79 5.20 2.74
N ALA A 206 -23.46 5.16 1.44
CA ALA A 206 -23.40 3.98 0.61
C ALA A 206 -21.95 3.79 0.20
N GLN A 207 -21.33 2.70 0.62
CA GLN A 207 -19.98 2.31 0.26
C GLN A 207 -20.03 1.28 -0.85
N ASN A 208 -19.04 1.34 -1.76
CA ASN A 208 -18.98 0.44 -2.91
C ASN A 208 -20.32 0.34 -3.63
N LEU A 209 -20.81 1.49 -4.11
CA LEU A 209 -22.18 1.65 -4.65
C LEU A 209 -22.52 0.64 -5.75
N PHE A 210 -21.54 0.26 -6.57
CA PHE A 210 -21.71 -0.66 -7.69
C PHE A 210 -21.45 -2.12 -7.35
N ASP A 211 -21.20 -2.44 -6.07
CA ASP A 211 -20.97 -3.82 -5.58
C ASP A 211 -19.79 -4.51 -6.27
N VAL A 212 -18.70 -3.77 -6.49
CA VAL A 212 -17.49 -4.31 -7.10
C VAL A 212 -16.85 -5.31 -6.15
N HIS A 213 -16.59 -6.52 -6.63
CA HIS A 213 -15.76 -7.50 -5.90
C HIS A 213 -14.29 -7.20 -6.16
N TYR A 214 -13.52 -6.94 -5.10
CA TYR A 214 -12.11 -6.61 -5.21
C TYR A 214 -11.29 -7.05 -3.99
N LYS A 215 -10.00 -7.27 -4.23
CA LYS A 215 -8.97 -7.41 -3.19
C LYS A 215 -7.99 -6.26 -3.33
N THR A 216 -7.48 -5.75 -2.23
CA THR A 216 -6.32 -4.85 -2.25
C THR A 216 -5.05 -5.66 -2.39
N PHE A 217 -4.04 -5.11 -3.04
CA PHE A 217 -2.72 -5.75 -3.15
C PHE A 217 -2.19 -6.18 -1.78
N GLY A 218 -1.66 -7.39 -1.68
CA GLY A 218 -1.15 -7.98 -0.45
C GLY A 218 -2.21 -8.49 0.54
N SER A 219 -3.52 -8.44 0.17
CA SER A 219 -4.61 -8.94 1.03
C SER A 219 -5.11 -10.30 0.56
N GLY A 220 -5.12 -11.30 1.44
CA GLY A 220 -5.78 -12.59 1.22
C GLY A 220 -7.31 -12.52 1.32
N ILE A 221 -7.87 -11.40 1.78
CA ILE A 221 -9.30 -11.25 2.06
C ILE A 221 -9.91 -10.25 1.08
N SER A 222 -11.06 -10.62 0.47
CA SER A 222 -11.85 -9.71 -0.35
C SER A 222 -12.42 -8.57 0.50
N SER A 223 -12.43 -7.38 -0.08
CA SER A 223 -13.07 -6.22 0.52
C SER A 223 -14.58 -6.37 0.53
N SER A 224 -15.24 -5.64 1.43
CA SER A 224 -16.70 -5.67 1.54
C SER A 224 -17.37 -5.23 0.24
N GLY A 225 -18.44 -5.92 -0.15
CA GLY A 225 -19.35 -5.49 -1.18
C GLY A 225 -20.10 -4.20 -0.81
N ARG A 226 -21.17 -3.89 -1.52
CA ARG A 226 -21.99 -2.72 -1.23
C ARG A 226 -22.52 -2.73 0.20
N ASN A 227 -22.30 -1.61 0.89
CA ASN A 227 -22.70 -1.46 2.29
C ASN A 227 -23.40 -0.11 2.52
N PHE A 228 -24.48 -0.13 3.30
CA PHE A 228 -25.22 1.06 3.71
C PHE A 228 -25.05 1.27 5.22
N ILE A 229 -24.65 2.48 5.61
CA ILE A 229 -24.42 2.83 6.99
C ILE A 229 -25.28 4.04 7.34
N VAL A 230 -26.05 3.92 8.43
CA VAL A 230 -26.81 5.03 9.00
C VAL A 230 -26.28 5.31 10.42
N SER A 231 -26.04 6.56 10.73
CA SER A 231 -25.51 6.97 12.03
C SER A 231 -26.23 8.22 12.56
N LEU A 232 -26.52 8.21 13.84
CA LEU A 232 -26.99 9.36 14.60
C LEU A 232 -26.01 9.61 15.75
N THR A 233 -25.38 10.78 15.74
CA THR A 233 -24.42 11.20 16.78
C THR A 233 -25.02 12.31 17.60
N ASN A 234 -25.03 12.16 18.93
CA ASN A 234 -25.37 13.21 19.87
C ASN A 234 -24.18 13.48 20.80
N ARG A 235 -23.82 14.75 20.96
CA ARG A 235 -22.76 15.22 21.87
C ARG A 235 -23.41 15.94 23.03
N PHE A 236 -23.12 15.55 24.26
CA PHE A 236 -23.61 16.11 25.51
C PHE A 236 -22.64 17.16 26.05
#